data_b978a7c3b843aacec9cd7ae2a566b51b
#
_entry.id   b978a7c3b843aacec9cd7ae2a566b51b
#
_cell.length_a   1.000
_cell.length_b   1.000
_cell.length_c   1.000
_cell.angle_alpha   90.00
_cell.angle_beta   90.00
_cell.angle_gamma   90.00
#
_symmetry.space_group_name_H-M   'P 1'
#
loop_
_entity.id
_entity.type
_entity.pdbx_description
1 polymer ?
#
loop_
_entity_poly.entity_id
_entity_poly.type
_entity_poly.pdbx_seq_one_letter_code
_entity_poly.pdbx_strand_id
1 'polypeptide(L)'
;LLCAGVAGLVLGMAPREAAAAEAPPPRPVVLRAAHLFDAASGTLVEPGIVVVTGERITAAGRDVPLPAGAEIVDLGEATLLPGLIDAHVHLSGESSENWYRDQYEHTTRFPAEQALRAARYARLTLEAGITTVRDLGSSDYISLGLRNAIAAGAIPGPRMLIANYAIGSTGGHADADPVPPQRIAEPGVAQGVCNGPEACRAAVREQIKFGADVIKFMPSGGVLSLADSVDAPELTQEEINAIVTEAHTWGRKVAAHCHGDRAAKMALAAGVDSIEHGSFLKDDTLAQMKKQHVFLVPTLSAGDWVGAKADGFPPAIAVKARAAAAAMFDMFRRAVRIGVPVAMGTDAAVEPHGRNAHEFVLMVKDGMTPAQALLAGTAAGAELLGLADQLGTLQPGKRADVIAVAGNPLADIGAVEHPLLVMKDGVLYRQPAAPAR
;
A
#
# COMPACT_ATOMS: atom_id res chain seq x y z
N LEU A 1 36.67 53.03 49.39
CA LEU A 1 35.42 52.54 49.99
C LEU A 1 35.33 51.05 49.77
N LEU A 2 35.26 50.29 50.89
CA LEU A 2 35.19 48.84 50.97
C LEU A 2 33.92 48.29 50.33
N CYS A 3 34.05 47.22 49.61
CA CYS A 3 32.97 46.29 49.33
C CYS A 3 33.34 44.90 49.88
N ALA A 4 32.61 44.45 50.89
CA ALA A 4 32.72 43.15 51.53
C ALA A 4 32.05 42.11 50.65
N GLY A 5 32.77 41.05 50.31
CA GLY A 5 32.20 39.86 49.60
C GLY A 5 31.50 38.95 50.59
N VAL A 6 30.27 38.59 50.26
CA VAL A 6 29.53 37.50 50.92
C VAL A 6 29.69 36.24 50.06
N ALA A 7 30.43 35.24 50.57
CA ALA A 7 30.54 33.94 49.99
C ALA A 7 29.32 33.11 50.40
N GLY A 8 28.37 32.90 49.49
CA GLY A 8 27.26 31.99 49.68
C GLY A 8 27.66 30.54 49.35
N LEU A 9 27.56 29.67 50.33
CA LEU A 9 27.77 28.24 50.22
C LEU A 9 26.54 27.61 49.52
N VAL A 10 26.64 27.28 48.22
CA VAL A 10 25.62 26.52 47.53
C VAL A 10 25.88 25.05 47.77
N LEU A 11 25.11 24.45 48.67
CA LEU A 11 25.02 22.98 48.77
C LEU A 11 24.38 22.43 47.49
N GLY A 12 25.18 21.82 46.65
CA GLY A 12 24.70 21.08 45.49
C GLY A 12 23.94 19.80 45.91
N MET A 13 22.61 19.86 45.86
CA MET A 13 21.80 18.65 45.82
C MET A 13 21.90 18.06 44.41
N ALA A 14 22.66 17.00 44.25
CA ALA A 14 22.65 16.20 43.03
C ALA A 14 21.22 15.68 42.78
N PRO A 15 20.66 15.80 41.57
CA PRO A 15 19.37 15.18 41.26
C PRO A 15 19.55 13.65 41.35
N ARG A 16 18.81 13.04 42.25
CA ARG A 16 18.67 11.60 42.33
C ARG A 16 17.85 11.19 41.11
N GLU A 17 18.50 10.66 40.05
CA GLU A 17 17.81 10.00 38.95
C GLU A 17 16.96 8.87 39.54
N ALA A 18 15.67 9.09 39.60
CA ALA A 18 14.73 8.01 39.85
C ALA A 18 14.84 7.04 38.68
N ALA A 19 15.44 5.87 38.91
CA ALA A 19 15.41 4.78 37.96
C ALA A 19 13.92 4.53 37.60
N ALA A 20 13.54 4.81 36.37
CA ALA A 20 12.20 4.49 35.90
C ALA A 20 12.06 2.97 36.08
N ALA A 21 11.08 2.54 36.86
CA ALA A 21 10.78 1.11 37.01
C ALA A 21 10.50 0.53 35.63
N GLU A 22 11.25 -0.49 35.26
CA GLU A 22 11.08 -1.18 33.99
C GLU A 22 9.64 -1.69 33.92
N ALA A 23 8.89 -1.31 32.89
CA ALA A 23 7.51 -1.76 32.71
C ALA A 23 7.49 -3.30 32.69
N PRO A 24 6.52 -3.95 33.33
CA PRO A 24 6.44 -5.41 33.28
C PRO A 24 6.38 -5.89 31.83
N PRO A 25 6.99 -7.04 31.51
CA PRO A 25 7.00 -7.57 30.16
C PRO A 25 5.55 -7.73 29.64
N PRO A 26 5.29 -7.44 28.37
CA PRO A 26 3.95 -7.54 27.82
C PRO A 26 3.42 -8.97 27.95
N ARG A 27 2.17 -9.11 28.38
CA ARG A 27 1.49 -10.39 28.52
C ARG A 27 1.36 -11.06 27.16
N PRO A 28 1.73 -12.34 26.99
CA PRO A 28 1.55 -13.04 25.74
C PRO A 28 0.07 -13.19 25.37
N VAL A 29 -0.24 -13.07 24.08
CA VAL A 29 -1.55 -13.35 23.48
C VAL A 29 -1.42 -14.58 22.58
N VAL A 30 -2.32 -15.55 22.73
CA VAL A 30 -2.40 -16.75 21.90
C VAL A 30 -3.64 -16.65 21.02
N LEU A 31 -3.46 -16.57 19.73
CA LEU A 31 -4.52 -16.71 18.74
C LEU A 31 -4.61 -18.18 18.35
N ARG A 32 -5.79 -18.78 18.50
CA ARG A 32 -6.06 -20.19 18.19
C ARG A 32 -7.23 -20.29 17.22
N ALA A 33 -7.07 -21.05 16.14
CA ALA A 33 -8.09 -21.29 15.13
C ALA A 33 -7.98 -22.74 14.59
N ALA A 34 -8.97 -23.18 13.82
CA ALA A 34 -8.90 -24.47 13.13
C ALA A 34 -7.73 -24.53 12.15
N HIS A 35 -7.43 -23.40 11.45
CA HIS A 35 -6.41 -23.37 10.43
C HIS A 35 -5.47 -22.16 10.57
N LEU A 36 -4.26 -22.32 10.02
CA LEU A 36 -3.28 -21.26 9.79
C LEU A 36 -2.78 -21.35 8.34
N PHE A 37 -2.85 -20.26 7.60
CA PHE A 37 -2.27 -20.18 6.27
C PHE A 37 -0.76 -19.97 6.37
N ASP A 38 0.00 -20.97 5.96
CA ASP A 38 1.45 -20.85 5.80
C ASP A 38 1.79 -20.17 4.48
N ALA A 39 2.08 -18.88 4.54
CA ALA A 39 2.43 -18.08 3.37
C ALA A 39 3.85 -18.34 2.83
N ALA A 40 4.59 -19.29 3.38
CA ALA A 40 5.83 -19.78 2.77
C ALA A 40 5.56 -20.92 1.78
N SER A 41 4.57 -21.78 2.09
CA SER A 41 4.21 -22.95 1.26
C SER A 41 2.91 -22.79 0.46
N GLY A 42 2.05 -21.83 0.83
CA GLY A 42 0.73 -21.66 0.25
C GLY A 42 -0.30 -22.70 0.70
N THR A 43 -0.08 -23.35 1.84
CA THR A 43 -0.94 -24.43 2.37
C THR A 43 -1.50 -24.09 3.74
N LEU A 44 -2.47 -24.90 4.23
CA LEU A 44 -2.98 -24.77 5.60
C LEU A 44 -2.27 -25.70 6.56
N VAL A 45 -2.05 -25.20 7.76
CA VAL A 45 -1.58 -25.96 8.95
C VAL A 45 -2.76 -26.09 9.91
N GLU A 46 -2.98 -27.30 10.48
CA GLU A 46 -4.10 -27.63 11.35
C GLU A 46 -3.62 -28.38 12.62
N PRO A 47 -3.99 -27.94 13.82
CA PRO A 47 -4.61 -26.66 14.14
C PRO A 47 -3.67 -25.47 13.94
N GLY A 48 -4.24 -24.26 13.82
CA GLY A 48 -3.50 -23.03 13.69
C GLY A 48 -3.32 -22.30 15.02
N ILE A 49 -2.08 -22.07 15.44
CA ILE A 49 -1.74 -21.32 16.65
C ILE A 49 -0.71 -20.24 16.31
N VAL A 50 -0.93 -19.03 16.83
CA VAL A 50 0.06 -17.94 16.79
C VAL A 50 0.21 -17.36 18.19
N VAL A 51 1.44 -17.28 18.69
CA VAL A 51 1.76 -16.64 19.97
C VAL A 51 2.42 -15.30 19.71
N VAL A 52 1.88 -14.28 20.32
CA VAL A 52 2.34 -12.89 20.20
C VAL A 52 2.80 -12.38 21.55
N THR A 53 3.95 -11.71 21.60
CA THR A 53 4.42 -11.00 22.77
C THR A 53 4.89 -9.60 22.38
N GLY A 54 4.23 -8.57 22.87
CA GLY A 54 4.43 -7.21 22.38
C GLY A 54 4.13 -7.10 20.87
N GLU A 55 5.03 -6.54 20.10
CA GLU A 55 4.87 -6.34 18.66
C GLU A 55 5.28 -7.53 17.78
N ARG A 56 5.68 -8.67 18.40
CA ARG A 56 6.33 -9.78 17.68
C ARG A 56 5.59 -11.09 17.83
N ILE A 57 5.62 -11.88 16.76
CA ILE A 57 5.28 -13.30 16.80
C ILE A 57 6.45 -14.03 17.48
N THR A 58 6.16 -14.78 18.53
CA THR A 58 7.17 -15.57 19.25
C THR A 58 7.10 -17.04 18.89
N ALA A 59 5.94 -17.55 18.48
CA ALA A 59 5.76 -18.90 17.94
C ALA A 59 4.54 -18.95 17.02
N ALA A 60 4.56 -19.83 16.01
CA ALA A 60 3.42 -20.12 15.16
C ALA A 60 3.49 -21.53 14.59
N GLY A 61 2.36 -22.16 14.37
CA GLY A 61 2.26 -23.51 13.80
C GLY A 61 1.20 -24.38 14.47
N ARG A 62 1.35 -25.70 14.36
CA ARG A 62 0.45 -26.71 14.91
C ARG A 62 0.75 -27.01 16.40
N ASP A 63 1.98 -27.37 16.69
CA ASP A 63 2.41 -27.87 17.99
C ASP A 63 3.18 -26.81 18.76
N VAL A 64 2.48 -25.71 19.07
CA VAL A 64 3.08 -24.56 19.76
C VAL A 64 2.82 -24.63 21.24
N PRO A 65 3.88 -24.62 22.12
CA PRO A 65 3.70 -24.52 23.55
C PRO A 65 3.01 -23.23 23.95
N LEU A 66 1.96 -23.30 24.75
CA LEU A 66 1.23 -22.13 25.22
C LEU A 66 1.95 -21.54 26.45
N PRO A 67 2.33 -20.24 26.41
CA PRO A 67 2.98 -19.61 27.56
C PRO A 67 2.06 -19.55 28.78
N ALA A 68 2.62 -19.77 29.97
CA ALA A 68 1.86 -19.64 31.20
C ALA A 68 1.32 -18.22 31.39
N GLY A 69 0.04 -18.09 31.75
CA GLY A 69 -0.62 -16.81 31.95
C GLY A 69 -0.93 -16.03 30.65
N ALA A 70 -0.79 -16.65 29.47
CA ALA A 70 -1.19 -16.01 28.21
C ALA A 70 -2.69 -15.75 28.18
N GLU A 71 -3.07 -14.70 27.46
CA GLU A 71 -4.45 -14.48 27.05
C GLU A 71 -4.75 -15.35 25.82
N ILE A 72 -5.82 -16.13 25.87
CA ILE A 72 -6.20 -17.01 24.75
C ILE A 72 -7.41 -16.40 24.03
N VAL A 73 -7.24 -16.11 22.75
CA VAL A 73 -8.32 -15.73 21.83
C VAL A 73 -8.62 -16.93 20.96
N ASP A 74 -9.70 -17.63 21.27
CA ASP A 74 -10.16 -18.78 20.51
C ASP A 74 -11.12 -18.35 19.40
N LEU A 75 -10.77 -18.66 18.16
CA LEU A 75 -11.47 -18.23 16.95
C LEU A 75 -12.25 -19.39 16.28
N GLY A 76 -12.27 -20.58 16.92
CA GLY A 76 -13.01 -21.74 16.41
C GLY A 76 -12.62 -22.13 14.98
N GLU A 77 -13.61 -22.26 14.11
CA GLU A 77 -13.48 -22.70 12.70
C GLU A 77 -12.91 -21.60 11.76
N ALA A 78 -12.08 -20.71 12.28
CA ALA A 78 -11.43 -19.68 11.51
C ALA A 78 -10.08 -20.12 10.90
N THR A 79 -9.55 -19.31 9.99
CA THR A 79 -8.18 -19.41 9.49
C THR A 79 -7.39 -18.16 9.89
N LEU A 80 -6.22 -18.34 10.50
CA LEU A 80 -5.23 -17.29 10.74
C LEU A 80 -4.40 -17.05 9.49
N LEU A 81 -4.24 -15.78 9.09
CA LEU A 81 -3.40 -15.37 7.97
C LEU A 81 -2.45 -14.25 8.43
N PRO A 82 -1.30 -14.05 7.74
CA PRO A 82 -0.56 -12.80 7.87
C PRO A 82 -1.47 -11.61 7.58
N GLY A 83 -1.24 -10.48 8.24
CA GLY A 83 -1.87 -9.23 7.86
C GLY A 83 -1.67 -8.94 6.37
N LEU A 84 -2.74 -8.54 5.68
CA LEU A 84 -2.73 -8.34 4.24
C LEU A 84 -1.95 -7.08 3.88
N ILE A 85 -1.33 -7.10 2.70
CA ILE A 85 -0.52 -6.02 2.13
C ILE A 85 -1.17 -5.56 0.83
N ASP A 86 -1.49 -4.28 0.75
CA ASP A 86 -1.95 -3.62 -0.47
C ASP A 86 -0.82 -2.75 -1.03
N ALA A 87 -0.28 -3.15 -2.17
CA ALA A 87 0.90 -2.53 -2.76
C ALA A 87 0.58 -1.28 -3.62
N HIS A 88 -0.69 -0.86 -3.71
CA HIS A 88 -1.09 0.32 -4.46
C HIS A 88 -2.38 0.92 -3.91
N VAL A 89 -2.25 1.99 -3.15
CA VAL A 89 -3.38 2.79 -2.64
C VAL A 89 -3.10 4.29 -2.74
N HIS A 90 -4.15 5.10 -2.54
CA HIS A 90 -4.10 6.56 -2.40
C HIS A 90 -4.96 7.00 -1.21
N LEU A 91 -4.44 6.88 0.02
CA LEU A 91 -5.22 7.13 1.24
C LEU A 91 -5.60 8.60 1.46
N SER A 92 -5.05 9.52 0.66
CA SER A 92 -5.37 10.94 0.76
C SER A 92 -6.70 11.33 0.09
N GLY A 93 -7.29 10.45 -0.74
CA GLY A 93 -8.52 10.75 -1.49
C GLY A 93 -9.48 9.57 -1.55
N GLU A 94 -10.67 9.80 -2.09
CA GLU A 94 -11.65 8.77 -2.44
C GLU A 94 -12.57 9.34 -3.51
N SER A 95 -12.67 8.64 -4.66
CA SER A 95 -13.59 8.98 -5.73
C SER A 95 -15.02 8.60 -5.37
N SER A 96 -15.97 9.42 -5.79
CA SER A 96 -17.39 9.12 -5.69
C SER A 96 -17.92 8.54 -7.01
N GLU A 97 -19.24 8.34 -7.09
CA GLU A 97 -19.89 7.96 -8.35
C GLU A 97 -20.09 9.14 -9.31
N ASN A 98 -19.59 10.33 -8.97
CA ASN A 98 -19.78 11.57 -9.70
C ASN A 98 -18.45 12.31 -9.92
N TRP A 99 -17.82 12.06 -11.06
CA TRP A 99 -16.54 12.65 -11.45
C TRP A 99 -16.52 14.19 -11.34
N TYR A 100 -17.60 14.87 -11.76
CA TYR A 100 -17.65 16.35 -11.72
C TYR A 100 -17.67 16.87 -10.28
N ARG A 101 -18.34 16.17 -9.39
CA ARG A 101 -18.33 16.48 -7.96
C ARG A 101 -16.93 16.27 -7.37
N ASP A 102 -16.25 15.19 -7.73
CA ASP A 102 -14.92 14.88 -7.24
C ASP A 102 -13.92 15.96 -7.68
N GLN A 103 -13.98 16.41 -8.93
CA GLN A 103 -13.16 17.51 -9.43
C GLN A 103 -13.45 18.83 -8.68
N TYR A 104 -14.72 19.14 -8.42
CA TYR A 104 -15.10 20.31 -7.64
C TYR A 104 -14.55 20.22 -6.21
N GLU A 105 -14.72 19.10 -5.55
CA GLU A 105 -14.23 18.87 -4.19
C GLU A 105 -12.70 18.89 -4.12
N HIS A 106 -12.02 18.37 -5.12
CA HIS A 106 -10.56 18.42 -5.19
C HIS A 106 -10.04 19.86 -5.22
N THR A 107 -10.70 20.74 -5.93
CA THR A 107 -10.30 22.18 -6.03
C THR A 107 -10.75 23.05 -4.87
N THR A 108 -11.70 22.60 -4.05
CA THR A 108 -12.31 23.43 -2.99
C THR A 108 -11.99 22.96 -1.57
N ARG A 109 -11.52 21.71 -1.39
CA ARG A 109 -11.15 21.19 -0.07
C ARG A 109 -9.81 21.74 0.41
N PHE A 110 -9.79 22.13 1.66
CA PHE A 110 -8.53 22.50 2.32
C PHE A 110 -7.69 21.24 2.66
N PRO A 111 -6.34 21.31 2.58
CA PRO A 111 -5.48 20.17 2.93
C PRO A 111 -5.73 19.60 4.33
N ALA A 112 -6.08 20.44 5.32
CA ALA A 112 -6.44 19.98 6.66
C ALA A 112 -7.72 19.11 6.68
N GLU A 113 -8.75 19.49 5.91
CA GLU A 113 -9.97 18.66 5.77
C GLU A 113 -9.65 17.32 5.09
N GLN A 114 -8.83 17.35 4.04
CA GLN A 114 -8.42 16.16 3.32
C GLN A 114 -7.62 15.22 4.22
N ALA A 115 -6.71 15.74 5.06
CA ALA A 115 -5.96 14.96 6.04
C ALA A 115 -6.89 14.27 7.07
N LEU A 116 -7.93 14.95 7.54
CA LEU A 116 -8.92 14.35 8.45
C LEU A 116 -9.73 13.23 7.78
N ARG A 117 -10.07 13.37 6.51
CA ARG A 117 -10.72 12.31 5.71
C ARG A 117 -9.77 11.12 5.50
N ALA A 118 -8.49 11.40 5.21
CA ALA A 118 -7.45 10.39 5.07
C ALA A 118 -7.30 9.51 6.32
N ALA A 119 -7.43 10.08 7.52
CA ALA A 119 -7.43 9.32 8.77
C ALA A 119 -8.60 8.32 8.85
N ARG A 120 -9.79 8.70 8.34
CA ARG A 120 -10.94 7.79 8.23
C ARG A 120 -10.67 6.66 7.22
N TYR A 121 -10.09 6.98 6.06
CA TYR A 121 -9.77 6.00 5.02
C TYR A 121 -8.73 5.00 5.51
N ALA A 122 -7.68 5.47 6.18
CA ALA A 122 -6.68 4.61 6.81
C ALA A 122 -7.28 3.63 7.82
N ARG A 123 -8.22 4.10 8.66
CA ARG A 123 -8.93 3.22 9.59
C ARG A 123 -9.76 2.15 8.88
N LEU A 124 -10.54 2.52 7.87
CA LEU A 124 -11.35 1.58 7.09
C LEU A 124 -10.48 0.52 6.41
N THR A 125 -9.36 0.93 5.82
CA THR A 125 -8.38 0.03 5.20
C THR A 125 -7.80 -0.96 6.21
N LEU A 126 -7.41 -0.49 7.40
CA LEU A 126 -6.92 -1.38 8.47
C LEU A 126 -8.00 -2.37 8.94
N GLU A 127 -9.23 -1.88 9.20
CA GLU A 127 -10.35 -2.70 9.65
C GLU A 127 -10.78 -3.75 8.60
N ALA A 128 -10.45 -3.53 7.31
CA ALA A 128 -10.61 -4.51 6.23
C ALA A 128 -9.50 -5.58 6.19
N GLY A 129 -8.56 -5.58 7.16
CA GLY A 129 -7.50 -6.58 7.24
C GLY A 129 -6.19 -6.19 6.55
N ILE A 130 -6.12 -5.01 5.93
CA ILE A 130 -4.91 -4.50 5.29
C ILE A 130 -4.04 -3.83 6.36
N THR A 131 -3.01 -4.53 6.82
CA THR A 131 -2.13 -4.03 7.88
C THR A 131 -0.95 -3.20 7.38
N THR A 132 -0.62 -3.33 6.09
CA THR A 132 0.44 -2.57 5.43
C THR A 132 0.00 -2.12 4.05
N VAL A 133 0.34 -0.89 3.67
CA VAL A 133 0.06 -0.31 2.35
C VAL A 133 1.28 0.36 1.75
N ARG A 134 1.32 0.41 0.41
CA ARG A 134 2.17 1.30 -0.36
C ARG A 134 1.30 2.37 -1.00
N ASP A 135 1.37 3.60 -0.48
CA ASP A 135 0.64 4.77 -0.98
C ASP A 135 1.45 5.44 -2.09
N LEU A 136 0.94 5.35 -3.32
CA LEU A 136 1.67 5.71 -4.53
C LEU A 136 1.33 7.09 -5.10
N GLY A 137 0.69 7.94 -4.32
CA GLY A 137 0.47 9.32 -4.72
C GLY A 137 -0.41 10.10 -3.75
N SER A 138 0.06 11.29 -3.39
CA SER A 138 -0.66 12.21 -2.51
C SER A 138 -0.18 13.64 -2.76
N SER A 139 -1.10 14.58 -2.83
CA SER A 139 -0.80 16.00 -2.82
C SER A 139 -0.58 16.52 -1.40
N ASP A 140 0.04 17.70 -1.30
CA ASP A 140 0.23 18.45 -0.04
C ASP A 140 0.87 17.67 1.12
N TYR A 141 1.62 16.61 0.79
CA TYR A 141 2.26 15.71 1.76
C TYR A 141 1.30 15.12 2.80
N ILE A 142 0.03 14.94 2.44
CA ILE A 142 -0.99 14.36 3.34
C ILE A 142 -0.61 12.94 3.72
N SER A 143 -0.12 12.12 2.80
CA SER A 143 0.35 10.75 3.10
C SER A 143 1.53 10.74 4.08
N LEU A 144 2.43 11.73 4.03
CA LEU A 144 3.51 11.91 5.00
C LEU A 144 2.97 12.18 6.41
N GLY A 145 2.04 13.14 6.52
CA GLY A 145 1.38 13.45 7.79
C GLY A 145 0.62 12.26 8.37
N LEU A 146 -0.12 11.55 7.51
CA LEU A 146 -0.88 10.36 7.86
C LEU A 146 0.03 9.22 8.36
N ARG A 147 1.09 8.88 7.61
CA ARG A 147 2.09 7.88 8.01
C ARG A 147 2.68 8.19 9.38
N ASN A 148 3.11 9.43 9.59
CA ASN A 148 3.74 9.85 10.84
C ASN A 148 2.76 9.78 12.01
N ALA A 149 1.51 10.19 11.84
CA ALA A 149 0.47 10.11 12.87
C ALA A 149 0.13 8.66 13.24
N ILE A 150 0.05 7.75 12.25
CA ILE A 150 -0.16 6.33 12.49
C ILE A 150 1.05 5.70 13.20
N ALA A 151 2.27 6.01 12.76
CA ALA A 151 3.49 5.50 13.38
C ALA A 151 3.67 5.97 14.83
N ALA A 152 3.21 7.17 15.16
CA ALA A 152 3.18 7.71 16.51
C ALA A 152 2.03 7.17 17.38
N GLY A 153 1.13 6.35 16.82
CA GLY A 153 -0.05 5.84 17.51
C GLY A 153 -1.14 6.88 17.77
N ALA A 154 -1.06 8.05 17.14
CA ALA A 154 -2.05 9.12 17.30
C ALA A 154 -3.39 8.78 16.65
N ILE A 155 -3.39 8.00 15.58
CA ILE A 155 -4.56 7.52 14.88
C ILE A 155 -4.39 6.05 14.43
N PRO A 156 -5.47 5.25 14.33
CA PRO A 156 -5.40 3.90 13.76
C PRO A 156 -5.22 3.97 12.23
N GLY A 157 -4.43 3.03 11.71
CA GLY A 157 -4.21 2.88 10.26
C GLY A 157 -3.18 1.79 9.95
N PRO A 158 -3.03 1.38 8.69
CA PRO A 158 -2.02 0.44 8.25
C PRO A 158 -0.61 1.04 8.37
N ARG A 159 0.41 0.19 8.39
CA ARG A 159 1.80 0.63 8.15
C ARG A 159 1.89 1.16 6.74
N MET A 160 2.50 2.32 6.54
CA MET A 160 2.54 2.99 5.24
C MET A 160 3.97 3.12 4.72
N LEU A 161 4.16 2.74 3.45
CA LEU A 161 5.27 3.20 2.61
C LEU A 161 4.67 4.23 1.64
N ILE A 162 5.29 5.40 1.51
CA ILE A 162 4.71 6.52 0.76
C ILE A 162 5.63 6.99 -0.37
N ALA A 163 5.00 7.42 -1.48
CA ALA A 163 5.70 8.05 -2.60
C ALA A 163 5.68 9.59 -2.53
N ASN A 164 4.76 10.19 -1.78
CA ASN A 164 4.38 11.61 -1.88
C ASN A 164 3.83 11.93 -3.27
N TYR A 165 4.32 12.95 -3.99
CA TYR A 165 3.89 13.23 -5.34
C TYR A 165 4.43 12.21 -6.34
N ALA A 166 3.57 11.73 -7.24
CA ALA A 166 4.00 10.97 -8.40
C ALA A 166 4.76 11.88 -9.39
N ILE A 167 5.72 11.30 -10.12
CA ILE A 167 6.57 12.04 -11.05
C ILE A 167 6.07 11.83 -12.49
N GLY A 168 5.92 12.89 -13.25
CA GLY A 168 5.53 12.86 -14.66
C GLY A 168 5.91 14.13 -15.40
N SER A 169 5.56 14.19 -16.70
CA SER A 169 5.81 15.35 -17.55
C SER A 169 4.68 16.37 -17.47
N THR A 170 4.94 17.60 -17.91
CA THR A 170 3.89 18.59 -18.14
C THR A 170 2.85 18.06 -19.12
N GLY A 171 1.58 18.15 -18.76
CA GLY A 171 0.44 17.64 -19.53
C GLY A 171 0.25 16.13 -19.49
N GLY A 172 1.07 15.40 -18.73
CA GLY A 172 0.94 13.97 -18.50
C GLY A 172 0.03 13.63 -17.31
N HIS A 173 -0.13 12.33 -17.04
CA HIS A 173 -1.05 11.81 -16.04
C HIS A 173 -0.74 12.24 -14.58
N ALA A 174 0.50 12.64 -14.28
CA ALA A 174 0.88 13.18 -12.98
C ALA A 174 0.71 14.69 -12.86
N ASP A 175 0.37 15.38 -13.96
CA ASP A 175 0.12 16.82 -13.95
C ASP A 175 -1.35 17.12 -13.64
N ALA A 176 -1.65 18.36 -13.31
CA ALA A 176 -3.04 18.78 -13.12
C ALA A 176 -3.81 18.71 -14.44
N ASP A 177 -5.08 18.30 -14.39
CA ASP A 177 -5.99 18.39 -15.53
C ASP A 177 -6.07 19.86 -16.03
N PRO A 178 -6.36 20.09 -17.33
CA PRO A 178 -6.35 21.42 -17.91
C PRO A 178 -7.29 22.39 -17.18
N VAL A 179 -6.71 23.22 -16.35
CA VAL A 179 -7.38 24.34 -15.67
C VAL A 179 -6.68 25.62 -16.11
N PRO A 180 -7.41 26.72 -16.36
CA PRO A 180 -6.76 27.98 -16.76
C PRO A 180 -5.66 28.37 -15.77
N PRO A 181 -4.42 28.71 -16.25
CA PRO A 181 -3.27 29.01 -15.38
C PRO A 181 -3.52 30.16 -14.38
N GLN A 182 -4.51 31.01 -14.66
CA GLN A 182 -4.92 32.09 -13.75
C GLN A 182 -5.70 31.58 -12.53
N ARG A 183 -6.06 30.29 -12.49
CA ARG A 183 -6.90 29.69 -11.44
C ARG A 183 -6.13 28.81 -10.47
N ILE A 184 -5.03 28.22 -10.92
CA ILE A 184 -4.14 27.38 -10.11
C ILE A 184 -2.68 27.78 -10.35
N ALA A 185 -1.82 27.50 -9.39
CA ALA A 185 -0.38 27.56 -9.61
C ALA A 185 0.03 26.34 -10.45
N GLU A 186 0.81 26.57 -11.50
CA GLU A 186 1.36 25.50 -12.33
C GLU A 186 2.24 24.57 -11.49
N PRO A 187 1.98 23.25 -11.49
CA PRO A 187 2.84 22.28 -10.80
C PRO A 187 4.26 22.28 -11.39
N GLY A 188 5.23 22.06 -10.54
CA GLY A 188 6.64 21.97 -10.93
C GLY A 188 7.35 20.80 -10.27
N VAL A 189 8.67 20.86 -10.23
CA VAL A 189 9.54 19.81 -9.66
C VAL A 189 9.12 19.41 -8.24
N ALA A 190 8.70 20.36 -7.41
CA ALA A 190 8.25 20.09 -6.04
C ALA A 190 6.96 19.24 -6.00
N GLN A 191 6.10 19.39 -6.98
CA GLN A 191 4.86 18.62 -7.15
C GLN A 191 5.03 17.41 -8.10
N GLY A 192 6.27 17.04 -8.42
CA GLY A 192 6.58 15.89 -9.26
C GLY A 192 6.57 16.13 -10.78
N VAL A 193 6.22 17.35 -11.24
CA VAL A 193 6.19 17.65 -12.68
C VAL A 193 7.59 18.04 -13.17
N CYS A 194 8.13 17.30 -14.12
CA CYS A 194 9.48 17.49 -14.63
C CYS A 194 9.57 17.35 -16.15
N ASN A 195 10.45 18.14 -16.75
CA ASN A 195 10.78 18.08 -18.17
C ASN A 195 12.31 18.06 -18.33
N GLY A 196 12.81 17.01 -18.93
CA GLY A 196 14.23 16.72 -19.08
C GLY A 196 14.84 15.96 -17.88
N PRO A 197 15.91 15.20 -18.12
CA PRO A 197 16.50 14.28 -17.14
C PRO A 197 16.93 14.95 -15.82
N GLU A 198 17.47 16.16 -15.88
CA GLU A 198 17.94 16.87 -14.67
C GLU A 198 16.80 17.34 -13.78
N ALA A 199 15.70 17.83 -14.38
CA ALA A 199 14.50 18.20 -13.62
C ALA A 199 13.87 16.95 -12.97
N CYS A 200 13.86 15.81 -13.67
CA CYS A 200 13.32 14.56 -13.15
C CYS A 200 14.18 14.01 -12.00
N ARG A 201 15.53 14.10 -12.06
CA ARG A 201 16.39 13.82 -10.90
C ARG A 201 16.05 14.71 -9.71
N ALA A 202 15.85 16.00 -9.96
CA ALA A 202 15.50 16.95 -8.90
C ALA A 202 14.14 16.61 -8.27
N ALA A 203 13.16 16.17 -9.07
CA ALA A 203 11.85 15.72 -8.57
C ALA A 203 11.99 14.48 -7.66
N VAL A 204 12.80 13.49 -8.04
CA VAL A 204 13.09 12.32 -7.18
C VAL A 204 13.69 12.76 -5.85
N ARG A 205 14.70 13.62 -5.87
CA ARG A 205 15.37 14.13 -4.65
C ARG A 205 14.41 14.90 -3.75
N GLU A 206 13.48 15.66 -4.33
CA GLU A 206 12.47 16.41 -3.57
C GLU A 206 11.53 15.46 -2.83
N GLN A 207 11.04 14.39 -3.46
CA GLN A 207 10.20 13.40 -2.78
C GLN A 207 10.98 12.67 -1.67
N ILE A 208 12.23 12.31 -1.91
CA ILE A 208 13.11 11.67 -0.91
C ILE A 208 13.40 12.61 0.27
N LYS A 209 13.65 13.89 0.02
CA LYS A 209 13.86 14.93 1.07
C LYS A 209 12.68 14.96 2.05
N PHE A 210 11.46 14.78 1.56
CA PHE A 210 10.24 14.71 2.37
C PHE A 210 9.86 13.26 2.74
N GLY A 211 10.82 12.33 2.75
CA GLY A 211 10.70 11.03 3.36
C GLY A 211 9.94 10.01 2.52
N ALA A 212 9.94 10.11 1.19
CA ALA A 212 9.42 9.07 0.33
C ALA A 212 10.17 7.74 0.54
N ASP A 213 9.43 6.67 0.74
CA ASP A 213 9.92 5.30 0.90
C ASP A 213 10.07 4.59 -0.45
N VAL A 214 9.33 5.03 -1.44
CA VAL A 214 9.26 4.54 -2.82
C VAL A 214 9.10 5.72 -3.77
N ILE A 215 9.53 5.58 -5.01
CA ILE A 215 9.28 6.56 -6.06
C ILE A 215 8.19 6.02 -6.99
N LYS A 216 7.15 6.80 -7.22
CA LYS A 216 6.12 6.57 -8.24
C LYS A 216 6.34 7.51 -9.40
N PHE A 217 6.24 7.01 -10.63
CA PHE A 217 6.24 7.84 -11.82
C PHE A 217 5.26 7.34 -12.88
N MET A 218 4.92 8.21 -13.83
CA MET A 218 3.94 7.98 -14.87
C MET A 218 4.60 7.96 -16.25
N PRO A 219 5.11 6.80 -16.72
CA PRO A 219 5.70 6.70 -18.06
C PRO A 219 4.66 6.62 -19.19
N SER A 220 3.39 6.31 -18.88
CA SER A 220 2.29 6.38 -19.84
C SER A 220 1.12 7.19 -19.30
N GLY A 221 0.23 7.60 -20.19
CA GLY A 221 -1.03 8.24 -19.83
C GLY A 221 -1.95 7.36 -18.99
N GLY A 222 -2.97 7.96 -18.40
CA GLY A 222 -3.92 7.33 -17.51
C GLY A 222 -5.35 7.31 -18.03
N VAL A 223 -6.21 6.56 -17.35
CA VAL A 223 -7.63 6.44 -17.70
C VAL A 223 -8.41 7.69 -17.29
N LEU A 224 -8.15 8.22 -16.10
CA LEU A 224 -8.97 9.26 -15.48
C LEU A 224 -8.51 10.70 -15.75
N SER A 225 -7.44 10.91 -16.49
CA SER A 225 -6.97 12.23 -16.99
C SER A 225 -7.60 12.61 -18.33
N LEU A 226 -7.64 13.90 -18.64
CA LEU A 226 -8.31 14.42 -19.86
C LEU A 226 -7.37 14.61 -21.04
N ALA A 227 -6.14 15.05 -20.80
CA ALA A 227 -5.24 15.54 -21.84
C ALA A 227 -4.43 14.47 -22.56
N ASP A 228 -4.24 13.31 -21.93
CA ASP A 228 -3.33 12.26 -22.35
C ASP A 228 -4.01 11.10 -23.11
N SER A 229 -3.18 10.27 -23.77
CA SER A 229 -3.57 8.99 -24.34
C SER A 229 -3.13 7.87 -23.40
N VAL A 230 -4.04 6.98 -23.03
CA VAL A 230 -3.83 5.92 -22.03
C VAL A 230 -2.66 4.97 -22.34
N ASP A 231 -2.31 4.80 -23.62
CA ASP A 231 -1.27 3.88 -24.09
C ASP A 231 0.01 4.55 -24.60
N ALA A 232 0.02 5.89 -24.72
CA ALA A 232 1.18 6.63 -25.21
C ALA A 232 2.22 6.86 -24.11
N PRO A 233 3.54 6.75 -24.43
CA PRO A 233 4.58 7.21 -23.52
C PRO A 233 4.51 8.73 -23.30
N GLU A 234 4.68 9.17 -22.06
CA GLU A 234 4.68 10.58 -21.64
C GLU A 234 6.06 11.09 -21.25
N LEU A 235 7.01 10.17 -21.04
CA LEU A 235 8.40 10.47 -20.72
C LEU A 235 9.32 9.88 -21.79
N THR A 236 10.45 10.54 -22.04
CA THR A 236 11.52 10.00 -22.85
C THR A 236 12.30 8.90 -22.10
N GLN A 237 13.06 8.07 -22.82
CA GLN A 237 13.87 7.04 -22.18
C GLN A 237 14.93 7.64 -21.23
N GLU A 238 15.47 8.80 -21.59
CA GLU A 238 16.48 9.51 -20.78
C GLU A 238 15.89 10.00 -19.46
N GLU A 239 14.63 10.52 -19.47
CA GLU A 239 13.92 10.94 -18.26
C GLU A 239 13.61 9.74 -17.36
N ILE A 240 13.10 8.65 -17.93
CA ILE A 240 12.82 7.41 -17.20
C ILE A 240 14.12 6.86 -16.55
N ASN A 241 15.21 6.80 -17.31
CA ASN A 241 16.52 6.37 -16.80
C ASN A 241 17.01 7.27 -15.66
N ALA A 242 16.77 8.59 -15.76
CA ALA A 242 17.16 9.54 -14.73
C ALA A 242 16.39 9.32 -13.44
N ILE A 243 15.06 9.08 -13.51
CA ILE A 243 14.19 8.80 -12.37
C ILE A 243 14.64 7.51 -11.67
N VAL A 244 14.74 6.41 -12.43
CA VAL A 244 15.03 5.09 -11.86
C VAL A 244 16.44 5.04 -11.27
N THR A 245 17.44 5.54 -11.99
CA THR A 245 18.84 5.57 -11.51
C THR A 245 18.97 6.40 -10.24
N GLU A 246 18.35 7.56 -10.19
CA GLU A 246 18.40 8.43 -9.00
C GLU A 246 17.72 7.75 -7.80
N ALA A 247 16.54 7.19 -7.98
CA ALA A 247 15.81 6.48 -6.93
C ALA A 247 16.64 5.31 -6.36
N HIS A 248 17.19 4.47 -7.21
CA HIS A 248 18.02 3.33 -6.80
C HIS A 248 19.33 3.76 -6.12
N THR A 249 19.93 4.88 -6.53
CA THR A 249 21.10 5.46 -5.86
C THR A 249 20.81 5.78 -4.38
N TRP A 250 19.56 6.16 -4.08
CA TRP A 250 19.08 6.42 -2.72
C TRP A 250 18.47 5.18 -2.04
N GLY A 251 18.58 3.99 -2.66
CA GLY A 251 18.01 2.75 -2.15
C GLY A 251 16.47 2.74 -2.12
N ARG A 252 15.82 3.51 -2.99
CA ARG A 252 14.36 3.54 -3.13
C ARG A 252 13.92 2.68 -4.29
N LYS A 253 12.92 1.82 -4.06
CA LYS A 253 12.23 1.08 -5.13
C LYS A 253 11.39 2.02 -5.99
N VAL A 254 11.10 1.59 -7.23
CA VAL A 254 10.41 2.40 -8.22
C VAL A 254 9.19 1.69 -8.75
N ALA A 255 8.02 2.34 -8.66
CA ALA A 255 6.74 1.89 -9.17
C ALA A 255 6.35 2.70 -10.41
N ALA A 256 6.08 2.02 -11.53
CA ALA A 256 5.74 2.64 -12.81
C ALA A 256 4.26 2.45 -13.15
N HIS A 257 3.50 3.53 -13.22
CA HIS A 257 2.14 3.51 -13.78
C HIS A 257 2.21 3.26 -15.29
N CYS A 258 1.79 2.12 -15.76
CA CYS A 258 1.84 1.80 -17.17
C CYS A 258 0.57 1.09 -17.63
N HIS A 259 -0.19 1.71 -18.51
CA HIS A 259 -1.18 1.00 -19.32
C HIS A 259 -0.59 0.54 -20.66
N GLY A 260 0.20 1.39 -21.31
CA GLY A 260 0.75 1.18 -22.64
C GLY A 260 1.97 0.24 -22.68
N ASP A 261 1.99 -0.69 -23.62
CA ASP A 261 3.06 -1.68 -23.79
C ASP A 261 4.43 -1.04 -24.08
N ARG A 262 4.47 0.03 -24.89
CA ARG A 262 5.72 0.73 -25.23
C ARG A 262 6.32 1.39 -23.98
N ALA A 263 5.51 2.09 -23.20
CA ALA A 263 5.95 2.75 -21.97
C ALA A 263 6.47 1.73 -20.95
N ALA A 264 5.79 0.58 -20.81
CA ALA A 264 6.23 -0.51 -19.95
C ALA A 264 7.59 -1.08 -20.37
N LYS A 265 7.83 -1.28 -21.68
CA LYS A 265 9.14 -1.70 -22.18
C LYS A 265 10.25 -0.70 -21.86
N MET A 266 9.95 0.60 -21.94
CA MET A 266 10.91 1.66 -21.58
C MET A 266 11.19 1.65 -20.07
N ALA A 267 10.17 1.46 -19.24
CA ALA A 267 10.31 1.33 -17.80
C ALA A 267 11.11 0.07 -17.40
N LEU A 268 10.83 -1.08 -18.03
CA LEU A 268 11.59 -2.33 -17.84
C LEU A 268 13.06 -2.20 -18.27
N ALA A 269 13.34 -1.46 -19.35
CA ALA A 269 14.70 -1.20 -19.80
C ALA A 269 15.48 -0.34 -18.78
N ALA A 270 14.81 0.54 -18.04
CA ALA A 270 15.42 1.34 -16.98
C ALA A 270 15.60 0.57 -15.66
N GLY A 271 14.92 -0.57 -15.48
CA GLY A 271 15.07 -1.43 -14.30
C GLY A 271 14.08 -1.12 -13.15
N VAL A 272 12.83 -0.80 -13.45
CA VAL A 272 11.79 -0.60 -12.41
C VAL A 272 11.52 -1.86 -11.60
N ASP A 273 10.99 -1.70 -10.38
CA ASP A 273 10.68 -2.82 -9.47
C ASP A 273 9.24 -3.35 -9.66
N SER A 274 8.30 -2.50 -10.08
CA SER A 274 6.93 -2.91 -10.40
C SER A 274 6.31 -2.10 -11.54
N ILE A 275 5.40 -2.77 -12.26
CA ILE A 275 4.48 -2.17 -13.20
C ILE A 275 3.08 -2.21 -12.58
N GLU A 276 2.45 -1.06 -12.51
CA GLU A 276 1.10 -0.88 -12.00
C GLU A 276 0.10 -0.93 -13.15
N HIS A 277 -1.07 -1.55 -12.96
CA HIS A 277 -2.18 -1.71 -13.92
C HIS A 277 -1.85 -2.64 -15.10
N GLY A 278 -1.07 -2.21 -16.07
CA GLY A 278 -0.59 -3.05 -17.17
C GLY A 278 -1.62 -3.36 -18.26
N SER A 279 -2.72 -2.62 -18.40
CA SER A 279 -3.91 -3.01 -19.18
C SER A 279 -3.62 -3.51 -20.61
N PHE A 280 -2.66 -2.91 -21.33
CA PHE A 280 -2.39 -3.22 -22.73
C PHE A 280 -1.05 -3.95 -22.95
N LEU A 281 -0.45 -4.55 -21.89
CA LEU A 281 0.81 -5.27 -22.01
C LEU A 281 0.67 -6.49 -22.92
N LYS A 282 1.68 -6.70 -23.76
CA LYS A 282 1.79 -7.87 -24.65
C LYS A 282 2.54 -9.01 -23.99
N ASP A 283 2.43 -10.21 -24.54
CA ASP A 283 3.03 -11.42 -23.99
C ASP A 283 4.57 -11.35 -23.91
N ASP A 284 5.22 -10.66 -24.85
CA ASP A 284 6.66 -10.46 -24.82
C ASP A 284 7.11 -9.53 -23.67
N THR A 285 6.31 -8.50 -23.37
CA THR A 285 6.53 -7.62 -22.21
C THR A 285 6.29 -8.37 -20.90
N LEU A 286 5.22 -9.16 -20.80
CA LEU A 286 4.94 -10.01 -19.64
C LEU A 286 6.06 -11.06 -19.42
N ALA A 287 6.56 -11.66 -20.50
CA ALA A 287 7.70 -12.59 -20.42
C ALA A 287 9.00 -11.89 -19.96
N GLN A 288 9.19 -10.62 -20.36
CA GLN A 288 10.31 -9.80 -19.89
C GLN A 288 10.18 -9.48 -18.39
N MET A 289 8.99 -9.10 -17.90
CA MET A 289 8.72 -8.90 -16.47
C MET A 289 9.08 -10.15 -15.66
N LYS A 290 8.60 -11.33 -16.09
CA LYS A 290 8.95 -12.60 -15.45
C LYS A 290 10.47 -12.81 -15.41
N LYS A 291 11.16 -12.63 -16.53
CA LYS A 291 12.62 -12.81 -16.64
C LYS A 291 13.40 -11.89 -15.73
N GLN A 292 12.94 -10.64 -15.58
CA GLN A 292 13.60 -9.60 -14.77
C GLN A 292 13.11 -9.59 -13.32
N HIS A 293 12.16 -10.46 -12.97
CA HIS A 293 11.50 -10.47 -11.65
C HIS A 293 10.86 -9.12 -11.27
N VAL A 294 10.26 -8.44 -12.25
CA VAL A 294 9.50 -7.21 -12.05
C VAL A 294 8.05 -7.57 -11.73
N PHE A 295 7.54 -7.07 -10.61
CA PHE A 295 6.18 -7.36 -10.17
C PHE A 295 5.12 -6.66 -11.01
N LEU A 296 4.03 -7.37 -11.29
CA LEU A 296 2.77 -6.78 -11.72
C LEU A 296 1.92 -6.48 -10.48
N VAL A 297 1.42 -5.25 -10.38
CA VAL A 297 0.40 -4.85 -9.40
C VAL A 297 -0.87 -4.51 -10.19
N PRO A 298 -1.82 -5.45 -10.34
CA PRO A 298 -2.81 -5.40 -11.41
C PRO A 298 -3.96 -4.41 -11.19
N THR A 299 -4.32 -4.12 -9.95
CA THR A 299 -5.40 -3.19 -9.57
C THR A 299 -6.74 -3.49 -10.28
N LEU A 300 -7.12 -4.77 -10.28
CA LEU A 300 -8.33 -5.24 -10.97
C LEU A 300 -9.60 -4.57 -10.42
N SER A 301 -9.61 -4.28 -9.11
CA SER A 301 -10.71 -3.57 -8.43
C SER A 301 -10.96 -2.20 -9.03
N ALA A 302 -9.90 -1.42 -9.27
CA ALA A 302 -10.02 -0.12 -9.94
C ALA A 302 -10.56 -0.27 -11.36
N GLY A 303 -10.06 -1.26 -12.13
CA GLY A 303 -10.55 -1.56 -13.47
C GLY A 303 -12.03 -1.95 -13.49
N ASP A 304 -12.47 -2.81 -12.58
CA ASP A 304 -13.86 -3.23 -12.43
C ASP A 304 -14.77 -2.03 -12.09
N TRP A 305 -14.38 -1.24 -11.08
CA TRP A 305 -15.11 -0.05 -10.64
C TRP A 305 -15.25 0.99 -11.75
N VAL A 306 -14.14 1.38 -12.40
CA VAL A 306 -14.12 2.38 -13.47
C VAL A 306 -14.90 1.89 -14.69
N GLY A 307 -14.78 0.62 -15.05
CA GLY A 307 -15.57 0.01 -16.13
C GLY A 307 -17.07 0.05 -15.87
N ALA A 308 -17.48 -0.32 -14.64
CA ALA A 308 -18.89 -0.32 -14.23
C ALA A 308 -19.50 1.09 -14.15
N LYS A 309 -18.68 2.12 -13.88
CA LYS A 309 -19.13 3.53 -13.73
C LYS A 309 -18.85 4.40 -14.96
N ALA A 310 -18.40 3.82 -16.08
CA ALA A 310 -17.96 4.54 -17.25
C ALA A 310 -18.99 5.54 -17.80
N ASP A 311 -20.29 5.27 -17.67
CA ASP A 311 -21.36 6.17 -18.13
C ASP A 311 -21.47 7.47 -17.32
N GLY A 312 -20.92 7.51 -16.10
CA GLY A 312 -20.88 8.69 -15.23
C GLY A 312 -19.69 9.62 -15.50
N PHE A 313 -18.76 9.22 -16.38
CA PHE A 313 -17.55 10.00 -16.70
C PHE A 313 -17.74 10.89 -17.92
N PRO A 314 -16.90 11.95 -18.09
CA PRO A 314 -16.81 12.68 -19.35
C PRO A 314 -16.57 11.72 -20.52
N PRO A 315 -17.11 12.01 -21.74
CA PRO A 315 -17.05 11.08 -22.87
C PRO A 315 -15.64 10.58 -23.23
N ALA A 316 -14.62 11.43 -23.13
CA ALA A 316 -13.24 11.06 -23.40
C ALA A 316 -12.71 10.03 -22.37
N ILE A 317 -13.02 10.21 -21.08
CA ILE A 317 -12.67 9.29 -20.01
C ILE A 317 -13.47 8.00 -20.13
N ALA A 318 -14.77 8.07 -20.41
CA ALA A 318 -15.64 6.91 -20.55
C ALA A 318 -15.14 5.91 -21.63
N VAL A 319 -14.62 6.42 -22.75
CA VAL A 319 -14.02 5.58 -23.80
C VAL A 319 -12.77 4.87 -23.30
N LYS A 320 -11.85 5.59 -22.64
CA LYS A 320 -10.63 5.02 -22.06
C LYS A 320 -10.95 4.00 -20.96
N ALA A 321 -11.91 4.31 -20.10
CA ALA A 321 -12.38 3.45 -19.00
C ALA A 321 -12.84 2.07 -19.49
N ARG A 322 -13.74 2.02 -20.47
CA ARG A 322 -14.23 0.76 -21.04
C ARG A 322 -13.13 -0.04 -21.72
N ALA A 323 -12.26 0.63 -22.48
CA ALA A 323 -11.17 -0.04 -23.18
C ALA A 323 -10.14 -0.63 -22.21
N ALA A 324 -9.72 0.14 -21.20
CA ALA A 324 -8.72 -0.29 -20.23
C ALA A 324 -9.26 -1.41 -19.33
N ALA A 325 -10.50 -1.31 -18.82
CA ALA A 325 -11.13 -2.33 -18.00
C ALA A 325 -11.19 -3.68 -18.72
N ALA A 326 -11.68 -3.73 -19.95
CA ALA A 326 -11.76 -4.96 -20.72
C ALA A 326 -10.37 -5.58 -20.98
N ALA A 327 -9.37 -4.77 -21.32
CA ALA A 327 -8.01 -5.21 -21.62
C ALA A 327 -7.27 -5.71 -20.38
N MET A 328 -7.49 -5.08 -19.22
CA MET A 328 -6.82 -5.40 -17.95
C MET A 328 -7.08 -6.85 -17.51
N PHE A 329 -8.31 -7.31 -17.54
CA PHE A 329 -8.65 -8.68 -17.16
C PHE A 329 -8.05 -9.72 -18.12
N ASP A 330 -8.04 -9.45 -19.45
CA ASP A 330 -7.36 -10.32 -20.41
C ASP A 330 -5.85 -10.36 -20.18
N MET A 331 -5.24 -9.20 -19.98
CA MET A 331 -3.81 -9.09 -19.66
C MET A 331 -3.47 -9.87 -18.38
N PHE A 332 -4.29 -9.75 -17.34
CA PHE A 332 -4.04 -10.44 -16.07
C PHE A 332 -4.07 -11.96 -16.24
N ARG A 333 -5.07 -12.53 -16.95
CA ARG A 333 -5.12 -13.97 -17.27
C ARG A 333 -3.87 -14.44 -18.02
N ARG A 334 -3.36 -13.61 -18.94
CA ARG A 334 -2.11 -13.92 -19.67
C ARG A 334 -0.89 -13.84 -18.73
N ALA A 335 -0.81 -12.84 -17.86
CA ALA A 335 0.26 -12.69 -16.88
C ALA A 335 0.35 -13.89 -15.93
N VAL A 336 -0.80 -14.34 -15.39
CA VAL A 336 -0.87 -15.54 -14.53
C VAL A 336 -0.39 -16.78 -15.27
N ARG A 337 -0.85 -17.01 -16.52
CA ARG A 337 -0.44 -18.16 -17.34
C ARG A 337 1.05 -18.13 -17.68
N ILE A 338 1.63 -16.97 -17.94
CA ILE A 338 3.05 -16.79 -18.21
C ILE A 338 3.87 -16.97 -16.92
N GLY A 339 3.28 -16.70 -15.76
CA GLY A 339 3.92 -16.79 -14.45
C GLY A 339 4.72 -15.53 -14.11
N VAL A 340 4.16 -14.36 -14.42
CA VAL A 340 4.68 -13.05 -13.95
C VAL A 340 4.54 -12.99 -12.42
N PRO A 341 5.53 -12.50 -11.66
CA PRO A 341 5.36 -12.26 -10.23
C PRO A 341 4.28 -11.19 -10.02
N VAL A 342 3.32 -11.47 -9.13
CA VAL A 342 2.19 -10.57 -8.83
C VAL A 342 2.22 -10.21 -7.36
N ALA A 343 2.07 -8.91 -7.06
CA ALA A 343 1.72 -8.42 -5.74
C ALA A 343 0.32 -7.79 -5.80
N MET A 344 -0.48 -8.06 -4.76
CA MET A 344 -1.82 -7.49 -4.63
C MET A 344 -1.74 -5.97 -4.46
N GLY A 345 -2.56 -5.25 -5.18
CA GLY A 345 -2.78 -3.82 -5.04
C GLY A 345 -4.07 -3.41 -5.73
N THR A 346 -4.79 -2.44 -5.16
CA THR A 346 -6.18 -2.13 -5.52
C THR A 346 -6.35 -0.84 -6.28
N ASP A 347 -5.43 0.13 -6.09
CA ASP A 347 -5.63 1.53 -6.45
C ASP A 347 -6.82 2.16 -5.67
N ALA A 348 -7.00 1.72 -4.41
CA ALA A 348 -8.06 2.26 -3.54
C ALA A 348 -7.91 3.78 -3.37
N ALA A 349 -8.90 4.48 -3.62
CA ALA A 349 -9.36 5.82 -3.83
C ALA A 349 -10.13 5.91 -5.16
N VAL A 350 -9.75 5.14 -6.20
CA VAL A 350 -10.56 4.96 -7.41
C VAL A 350 -11.86 4.24 -7.06
N GLU A 351 -11.77 3.23 -6.19
CA GLU A 351 -12.93 2.65 -5.49
C GLU A 351 -12.91 3.05 -4.00
N PRO A 352 -14.05 2.91 -3.28
CA PRO A 352 -14.12 3.25 -1.85
C PRO A 352 -13.16 2.41 -0.99
N HIS A 353 -12.49 3.07 -0.03
CA HIS A 353 -11.64 2.41 0.96
C HIS A 353 -12.40 1.42 1.84
N GLY A 354 -11.71 0.37 2.28
CA GLY A 354 -12.29 -0.72 3.08
C GLY A 354 -12.82 -1.88 2.25
N ARG A 355 -12.73 -1.81 0.90
CA ARG A 355 -13.07 -2.88 -0.04
C ARG A 355 -11.85 -3.57 -0.63
N ASN A 356 -10.65 -3.17 -0.19
CA ASN A 356 -9.38 -3.64 -0.75
C ASN A 356 -9.28 -5.16 -0.93
N ALA A 357 -9.87 -5.94 -0.01
CA ALA A 357 -9.85 -7.40 -0.09
C ALA A 357 -10.66 -7.98 -1.28
N HIS A 358 -11.50 -7.16 -1.95
CA HIS A 358 -12.20 -7.57 -3.19
C HIS A 358 -11.23 -7.92 -4.32
N GLU A 359 -10.05 -7.34 -4.34
CA GLU A 359 -9.00 -7.67 -5.30
C GLU A 359 -8.66 -9.17 -5.32
N PHE A 360 -8.66 -9.84 -4.16
CA PHE A 360 -8.42 -11.29 -4.09
C PHE A 360 -9.48 -12.09 -4.83
N VAL A 361 -10.74 -11.67 -4.72
CA VAL A 361 -11.88 -12.32 -5.42
C VAL A 361 -11.71 -12.18 -6.93
N LEU A 362 -11.35 -10.98 -7.40
CA LEU A 362 -11.10 -10.72 -8.82
C LEU A 362 -9.89 -11.49 -9.35
N MET A 363 -8.77 -11.52 -8.60
CA MET A 363 -7.59 -12.30 -8.97
C MET A 363 -7.91 -13.80 -9.13
N VAL A 364 -8.71 -14.37 -8.23
CA VAL A 364 -9.11 -15.79 -8.32
C VAL A 364 -10.09 -16.01 -9.49
N LYS A 365 -11.06 -15.12 -9.65
CA LYS A 365 -12.01 -15.18 -10.79
C LYS A 365 -11.28 -15.17 -12.14
N ASP A 366 -10.18 -14.44 -12.22
CA ASP A 366 -9.41 -14.24 -13.45
C ASP A 366 -8.12 -15.07 -13.53
N GLY A 367 -8.05 -16.20 -12.83
CA GLY A 367 -7.14 -17.30 -13.14
C GLY A 367 -6.11 -17.66 -12.09
N MET A 368 -5.98 -16.94 -10.99
CA MET A 368 -5.17 -17.39 -9.86
C MET A 368 -5.89 -18.47 -9.04
N THR A 369 -5.14 -19.38 -8.45
CA THR A 369 -5.68 -20.19 -7.34
C THR A 369 -5.84 -19.32 -6.09
N PRO A 370 -6.72 -19.66 -5.14
CA PRO A 370 -6.85 -18.94 -3.88
C PRO A 370 -5.51 -18.81 -3.12
N ALA A 371 -4.68 -19.85 -3.14
CA ALA A 371 -3.35 -19.82 -2.54
C ALA A 371 -2.43 -18.78 -3.21
N GLN A 372 -2.41 -18.71 -4.54
CA GLN A 372 -1.63 -17.71 -5.28
C GLN A 372 -2.09 -16.29 -4.96
N ALA A 373 -3.41 -16.06 -4.90
CA ALA A 373 -3.95 -14.75 -4.53
C ALA A 373 -3.54 -14.35 -3.11
N LEU A 374 -3.67 -15.24 -2.12
CA LEU A 374 -3.23 -14.98 -0.74
C LEU A 374 -1.73 -14.70 -0.67
N LEU A 375 -0.91 -15.44 -1.43
CA LEU A 375 0.54 -15.18 -1.50
C LEU A 375 0.83 -13.80 -2.09
N ALA A 376 0.09 -13.35 -3.11
CA ALA A 376 0.24 -12.02 -3.70
C ALA A 376 0.01 -10.88 -2.69
N GLY A 377 -0.97 -11.03 -1.78
CA GLY A 377 -1.28 -10.05 -0.73
C GLY A 377 -0.56 -10.30 0.60
N THR A 378 0.40 -11.21 0.66
CA THR A 378 1.17 -11.52 1.88
C THR A 378 2.67 -11.59 1.57
N ALA A 379 3.23 -12.76 1.30
CA ALA A 379 4.66 -12.95 1.09
C ALA A 379 5.20 -12.16 -0.12
N ALA A 380 4.53 -12.19 -1.26
CA ALA A 380 4.93 -11.47 -2.47
C ALA A 380 4.81 -9.94 -2.30
N GLY A 381 3.73 -9.47 -1.65
CA GLY A 381 3.61 -8.07 -1.27
C GLY A 381 4.77 -7.61 -0.36
N ALA A 382 5.12 -8.40 0.65
CA ALA A 382 6.24 -8.11 1.54
C ALA A 382 7.59 -8.08 0.79
N GLU A 383 7.80 -8.97 -0.16
CA GLU A 383 8.98 -9.01 -1.02
C GLU A 383 9.07 -7.75 -1.89
N LEU A 384 7.98 -7.39 -2.59
CA LEU A 384 7.93 -6.17 -3.40
C LEU A 384 8.25 -4.94 -2.56
N LEU A 385 7.70 -4.84 -1.34
CA LEU A 385 7.91 -3.70 -0.46
C LEU A 385 9.29 -3.71 0.22
N GLY A 386 10.09 -4.78 0.10
CA GLY A 386 11.37 -4.91 0.80
C GLY A 386 11.22 -5.16 2.30
N LEU A 387 10.10 -5.74 2.72
CA LEU A 387 9.74 -6.01 4.13
C LEU A 387 9.66 -7.51 4.45
N ALA A 388 10.14 -8.40 3.59
CA ALA A 388 10.03 -9.85 3.75
C ALA A 388 10.64 -10.38 5.05
N ASP A 389 11.67 -9.73 5.58
CA ASP A 389 12.26 -10.09 6.88
C ASP A 389 11.35 -9.76 8.07
N GLN A 390 10.36 -8.89 7.91
CA GLN A 390 9.51 -8.39 8.98
C GLN A 390 8.03 -8.82 8.84
N LEU A 391 7.54 -9.04 7.62
CA LEU A 391 6.13 -9.21 7.29
C LEU A 391 5.90 -10.38 6.31
N GLY A 392 4.65 -10.59 5.95
CA GLY A 392 4.22 -11.48 4.87
C GLY A 392 4.10 -12.95 5.24
N THR A 393 4.64 -13.39 6.38
CA THR A 393 4.48 -14.75 6.89
C THR A 393 4.30 -14.75 8.41
N LEU A 394 3.60 -15.74 8.97
CA LEU A 394 3.45 -15.94 10.42
C LEU A 394 4.63 -16.77 10.97
N GLN A 395 5.80 -16.12 11.14
CA GLN A 395 7.01 -16.77 11.61
C GLN A 395 7.57 -16.07 12.85
N PRO A 396 8.21 -16.82 13.79
CA PRO A 396 8.86 -16.23 14.95
C PRO A 396 9.83 -15.11 14.56
N GLY A 397 9.81 -14.02 15.33
CA GLY A 397 10.64 -12.83 15.11
C GLY A 397 10.02 -11.78 14.19
N LYS A 398 9.03 -12.13 13.35
CA LYS A 398 8.32 -11.16 12.51
C LYS A 398 7.32 -10.34 13.32
N ARG A 399 6.85 -9.24 12.74
CA ARG A 399 5.83 -8.39 13.36
C ARG A 399 4.52 -9.14 13.51
N ALA A 400 3.82 -8.86 14.58
CA ALA A 400 2.54 -9.47 14.89
C ALA A 400 1.40 -8.77 14.13
N ASP A 401 1.46 -8.89 12.81
CA ASP A 401 0.41 -8.50 11.86
C ASP A 401 -0.34 -9.78 11.49
N VAL A 402 -1.52 -9.98 12.06
CA VAL A 402 -2.33 -11.20 11.93
C VAL A 402 -3.78 -10.84 11.68
N ILE A 403 -4.41 -11.50 10.71
CA ILE A 403 -5.86 -11.47 10.58
C ILE A 403 -6.45 -12.86 10.76
N ALA A 404 -7.72 -12.93 11.08
CA ALA A 404 -8.49 -14.16 11.04
C ALA A 404 -9.72 -13.98 10.17
N VAL A 405 -10.01 -14.99 9.36
CA VAL A 405 -11.20 -15.03 8.50
C VAL A 405 -12.03 -16.28 8.81
N ALA A 406 -13.32 -16.26 8.49
CA ALA A 406 -14.20 -17.40 8.72
C ALA A 406 -13.83 -18.58 7.79
N GLY A 407 -13.88 -19.80 8.28
CA GLY A 407 -13.68 -21.01 7.51
C GLY A 407 -12.33 -21.13 6.81
N ASN A 408 -12.34 -21.67 5.60
CA ASN A 408 -11.15 -21.95 4.80
C ASN A 408 -11.09 -21.04 3.55
N PRO A 409 -10.21 -20.03 3.50
CA PRO A 409 -10.09 -19.11 2.37
C PRO A 409 -9.50 -19.75 1.09
N LEU A 410 -8.93 -20.97 1.19
CA LEU A 410 -8.53 -21.73 0.00
C LEU A 410 -9.72 -22.41 -0.68
N ALA A 411 -10.83 -22.59 0.03
CA ALA A 411 -12.10 -23.09 -0.52
C ALA A 411 -13.03 -21.94 -0.95
N ASP A 412 -13.03 -20.84 -0.17
CA ASP A 412 -13.81 -19.63 -0.45
C ASP A 412 -12.97 -18.39 -0.18
N ILE A 413 -12.40 -17.84 -1.24
CA ILE A 413 -11.56 -16.63 -1.14
C ILE A 413 -12.35 -15.42 -0.68
N GLY A 414 -13.68 -15.38 -0.88
CA GLY A 414 -14.54 -14.28 -0.42
C GLY A 414 -14.49 -14.05 1.10
N ALA A 415 -14.08 -15.06 1.87
CA ALA A 415 -13.93 -14.95 3.32
C ALA A 415 -12.95 -13.82 3.74
N VAL A 416 -11.97 -13.45 2.89
CA VAL A 416 -11.00 -12.39 3.20
C VAL A 416 -11.62 -10.98 3.19
N GLU A 417 -12.77 -10.79 2.55
CA GLU A 417 -13.47 -9.50 2.53
C GLU A 417 -14.07 -9.15 3.92
N HIS A 418 -14.19 -10.14 4.82
CA HIS A 418 -14.86 -9.99 6.11
C HIS A 418 -14.01 -10.53 7.26
N PRO A 419 -12.85 -9.91 7.59
CA PRO A 419 -12.00 -10.40 8.65
C PRO A 419 -12.71 -10.36 10.01
N LEU A 420 -12.61 -11.45 10.77
CA LEU A 420 -13.13 -11.58 12.12
C LEU A 420 -12.25 -10.88 13.14
N LEU A 421 -10.94 -10.90 12.91
CA LEU A 421 -9.92 -10.30 13.76
C LEU A 421 -8.89 -9.59 12.88
N VAL A 422 -8.45 -8.42 13.33
CA VAL A 422 -7.34 -7.68 12.75
C VAL A 422 -6.39 -7.24 13.86
N MET A 423 -5.16 -7.72 13.80
CA MET A 423 -4.06 -7.35 14.68
C MET A 423 -2.93 -6.75 13.84
N LYS A 424 -2.40 -5.60 14.27
CA LYS A 424 -1.20 -4.98 13.70
C LYS A 424 -0.24 -4.62 14.82
N ASP A 425 1.03 -5.03 14.68
CA ASP A 425 2.06 -4.83 15.70
C ASP A 425 1.62 -5.31 17.11
N GLY A 426 0.86 -6.43 17.17
CA GLY A 426 0.34 -7.01 18.40
C GLY A 426 -0.88 -6.31 19.02
N VAL A 427 -1.33 -5.20 18.42
CA VAL A 427 -2.51 -4.45 18.86
C VAL A 427 -3.75 -4.91 18.08
N LEU A 428 -4.83 -5.23 18.79
CA LEU A 428 -6.11 -5.61 18.19
C LEU A 428 -6.91 -4.37 17.77
N TYR A 429 -7.22 -4.26 16.50
CA TYR A 429 -8.07 -3.21 15.91
C TYR A 429 -9.48 -3.69 15.59
N ARG A 430 -9.62 -4.99 15.36
CA ARG A 430 -10.91 -5.67 15.21
C ARG A 430 -10.84 -7.02 15.91
N GLN A 431 -11.91 -7.39 16.58
CA GLN A 431 -12.05 -8.70 17.24
C GLN A 431 -13.51 -9.18 17.11
N PRO A 432 -13.73 -10.51 17.16
CA PRO A 432 -15.07 -11.07 17.13
C PRO A 432 -15.92 -10.45 18.24
N ALA A 433 -17.22 -10.26 17.96
CA ALA A 433 -18.14 -9.91 19.02
C ALA A 433 -18.07 -10.96 20.13
N ALA A 434 -17.99 -10.52 21.39
CA ALA A 434 -18.03 -11.46 22.52
C ALA A 434 -19.31 -12.32 22.37
N PRO A 435 -19.21 -13.65 22.61
CA PRO A 435 -20.41 -14.48 22.59
C PRO A 435 -21.44 -13.90 23.56
N ALA A 436 -22.68 -13.76 23.08
CA ALA A 436 -23.77 -13.30 23.92
C ALA A 436 -23.84 -14.25 25.14
N ARG A 437 -23.71 -13.67 26.35
CA ARG A 437 -23.77 -14.41 27.61
C ARG A 437 -25.19 -14.88 27.87
#